data_88e62232a5e89f80e2c835c5f67fd0ae
#
_entry.id   88e62232a5e89f80e2c835c5f67fd0ae
#
_cell.length_a   1.000
_cell.length_b   1.000
_cell.length_c   1.000
_cell.angle_alpha   90.00
_cell.angle_beta   90.00
_cell.angle_gamma   90.00
#
_symmetry.space_group_name_H-M   'P 1'
#
loop_
_entity.id
_entity.type
_entity.pdbx_description
1 polymer ?
#
loop_
_entity_poly.entity_id
_entity_poly.type
_entity_poly.pdbx_seq_one_letter_code
_entity_poly.pdbx_strand_id
1 'polypeptide(L)'
;MIEFDSVSSAFNGKAAVKDLSLQVAKGEFCVLLGTSGSGKSTTLKMINRLVEYDSGEIRFAGESIRQLDARSLRQRMGYAIQSIGLFPHWTVRKNIATVPVLLGWSRAKINERITTLLALLNLDEHLLNRYPHQLSGGQQQRVGVARALAADPEVLLMDEPFGALDPVTRGVLQQEMLRIHRLSGRTIVLVTHDIDEALTLADRIVLMDNGEIVQQGRPVELLTQPKNDFVRDFFGRSEMGVRLLSLEQVGNAVRRGEWLAGEPIAAGLTLRDALSQFIARGTDRLPVIDDQEQPLGVLYFGDLLRQREALTCAG
;
A
#
# COMPACT_ATOMS: atom_id res chain seq x y z
N MET A 1 -1.60 -14.73 -9.27
CA MET A 1 -1.75 -13.62 -10.24
C MET A 1 -0.43 -13.25 -10.90
N ILE A 2 0.60 -13.04 -10.13
CA ILE A 2 1.99 -12.82 -10.60
C ILE A 2 2.86 -13.88 -9.94
N GLU A 3 3.74 -14.51 -10.73
CA GLU A 3 4.63 -15.57 -10.24
C GLU A 3 6.03 -15.32 -10.75
N PHE A 4 7.00 -15.37 -9.84
CA PHE A 4 8.43 -15.39 -10.12
C PHE A 4 8.95 -16.77 -9.75
N ASP A 5 9.67 -17.40 -10.64
CA ASP A 5 10.29 -18.70 -10.47
C ASP A 5 11.80 -18.57 -10.73
N SER A 6 12.58 -18.54 -9.64
CA SER A 6 14.06 -18.46 -9.65
C SER A 6 14.61 -17.34 -10.54
N VAL A 7 14.02 -16.14 -10.45
CA VAL A 7 14.35 -15.00 -11.31
C VAL A 7 15.60 -14.29 -10.84
N SER A 8 16.53 -14.06 -11.76
CA SER A 8 17.73 -13.25 -11.51
C SER A 8 17.88 -12.14 -12.54
N SER A 9 18.39 -10.99 -12.11
CA SER A 9 18.69 -9.83 -12.97
C SER A 9 19.91 -9.08 -12.47
N ALA A 10 20.80 -8.71 -13.39
CA ALA A 10 22.03 -7.97 -13.09
C ALA A 10 22.17 -6.74 -13.98
N PHE A 11 22.76 -5.68 -13.44
CA PHE A 11 23.12 -4.46 -14.17
C PHE A 11 24.61 -4.21 -14.06
N ASN A 12 25.30 -4.07 -15.20
CA ASN A 12 26.75 -3.83 -15.25
C ASN A 12 27.56 -4.81 -14.39
N GLY A 13 27.19 -6.09 -14.41
CA GLY A 13 27.86 -7.14 -13.65
C GLY A 13 27.49 -7.19 -12.15
N LYS A 14 26.67 -6.28 -11.64
CA LYS A 14 26.17 -6.31 -10.26
C LYS A 14 24.75 -6.89 -10.22
N ALA A 15 24.58 -7.99 -9.49
CA ALA A 15 23.28 -8.60 -9.30
C ALA A 15 22.35 -7.65 -8.54
N ALA A 16 21.20 -7.32 -9.15
CA ALA A 16 20.15 -6.51 -8.55
C ALA A 16 19.05 -7.38 -7.94
N VAL A 17 18.78 -8.56 -8.53
CA VAL A 17 17.87 -9.58 -8.02
C VAL A 17 18.53 -10.94 -8.22
N LYS A 18 18.42 -11.83 -7.23
CA LYS A 18 19.09 -13.13 -7.22
C LYS A 18 18.09 -14.22 -6.82
N ASP A 19 17.89 -15.18 -7.69
CA ASP A 19 17.08 -16.38 -7.44
C ASP A 19 15.74 -16.09 -6.74
N LEU A 20 15.05 -15.03 -7.22
CA LEU A 20 13.82 -14.55 -6.62
C LEU A 20 12.66 -15.50 -6.97
N SER A 21 12.05 -16.11 -5.96
CA SER A 21 10.81 -16.89 -6.10
C SER A 21 9.72 -16.23 -5.25
N LEU A 22 8.66 -15.75 -5.91
CA LEU A 22 7.58 -14.98 -5.30
C LEU A 22 6.28 -15.26 -6.04
N GLN A 23 5.20 -15.48 -5.29
CA GLN A 23 3.85 -15.53 -5.83
C GLN A 23 3.03 -14.40 -5.24
N VAL A 24 2.32 -13.64 -6.07
CA VAL A 24 1.32 -12.64 -5.64
C VAL A 24 -0.05 -13.16 -6.05
N ALA A 25 -0.92 -13.36 -5.07
CA ALA A 25 -2.28 -13.86 -5.31
C ALA A 25 -3.16 -12.80 -5.99
N LYS A 26 -4.24 -13.24 -6.62
CA LYS A 26 -5.24 -12.30 -7.14
C LYS A 26 -5.97 -11.61 -5.98
N GLY A 27 -6.09 -10.30 -6.06
CA GLY A 27 -6.75 -9.50 -5.01
C GLY A 27 -5.88 -9.27 -3.77
N GLU A 28 -4.59 -9.57 -3.80
CA GLU A 28 -3.66 -9.37 -2.70
C GLU A 28 -3.02 -7.98 -2.75
N PHE A 29 -2.87 -7.34 -1.60
CA PHE A 29 -2.03 -6.17 -1.41
C PHE A 29 -0.65 -6.62 -0.92
N CYS A 30 0.27 -6.85 -1.85
CA CYS A 30 1.64 -7.27 -1.57
C CYS A 30 2.57 -6.06 -1.49
N VAL A 31 3.34 -5.94 -0.41
CA VAL A 31 4.33 -4.87 -0.23
C VAL A 31 5.74 -5.42 -0.27
N LEU A 32 6.54 -4.95 -1.22
CA LEU A 32 7.99 -5.18 -1.28
C LEU A 32 8.67 -4.14 -0.39
N LEU A 33 9.23 -4.57 0.73
CA LEU A 33 9.87 -3.76 1.75
C LEU A 33 11.38 -4.04 1.79
N GLY A 34 12.22 -3.09 2.18
CA GLY A 34 13.65 -3.30 2.36
C GLY A 34 14.48 -2.03 2.18
N THR A 35 15.78 -2.14 2.39
CA THR A 35 16.73 -1.03 2.27
C THR A 35 16.84 -0.51 0.83
N SER A 36 17.40 0.69 0.66
CA SER A 36 17.72 1.21 -0.68
C SER A 36 18.69 0.26 -1.40
N GLY A 37 18.41 -0.02 -2.67
CA GLY A 37 19.25 -0.94 -3.46
C GLY A 37 18.99 -2.42 -3.24
N SER A 38 18.00 -2.83 -2.43
CA SER A 38 17.68 -4.25 -2.19
C SER A 38 16.97 -4.98 -3.34
N GLY A 39 16.73 -4.32 -4.50
CA GLY A 39 16.15 -4.95 -5.69
C GLY A 39 14.64 -4.73 -5.88
N LYS A 40 13.93 -4.10 -4.95
CA LYS A 40 12.46 -3.89 -4.98
C LYS A 40 11.94 -3.24 -6.26
N SER A 41 12.46 -2.06 -6.60
CA SER A 41 12.03 -1.34 -7.81
C SER A 41 12.41 -2.09 -9.09
N THR A 42 13.50 -2.85 -9.08
CA THR A 42 13.88 -3.74 -10.19
C THR A 42 12.85 -4.86 -10.33
N THR A 43 12.49 -5.53 -9.22
CA THR A 43 11.46 -6.57 -9.18
C THR A 43 10.12 -6.02 -9.72
N LEU A 44 9.70 -4.83 -9.26
CA LEU A 44 8.47 -4.20 -9.75
C LEU A 44 8.54 -3.91 -11.27
N LYS A 45 9.67 -3.39 -11.76
CA LYS A 45 9.87 -3.06 -13.18
C LYS A 45 9.94 -4.29 -14.10
N MET A 46 10.38 -5.43 -13.58
CA MET A 46 10.36 -6.69 -14.31
C MET A 46 8.94 -7.18 -14.58
N ILE A 47 7.98 -6.97 -13.66
CA ILE A 47 6.58 -7.41 -13.83
C ILE A 47 5.97 -6.84 -15.12
N ASN A 48 6.20 -5.55 -15.40
CA ASN A 48 5.64 -4.91 -16.61
C ASN A 48 6.64 -4.79 -17.77
N ARG A 49 7.74 -5.57 -17.71
CA ARG A 49 8.80 -5.61 -18.74
C ARG A 49 9.40 -4.24 -19.06
N LEU A 50 9.60 -3.39 -18.04
CA LEU A 50 10.44 -2.19 -18.15
C LEU A 50 11.91 -2.52 -17.94
N VAL A 51 12.19 -3.63 -17.28
CA VAL A 51 13.52 -4.23 -17.09
C VAL A 51 13.41 -5.71 -17.47
N GLU A 52 14.35 -6.18 -18.26
CA GLU A 52 14.47 -7.60 -18.58
C GLU A 52 15.20 -8.34 -17.45
N TYR A 53 14.95 -9.64 -17.33
CA TYR A 53 15.63 -10.53 -16.39
C TYR A 53 16.54 -11.52 -17.14
N ASP A 54 17.62 -11.95 -16.49
CA ASP A 54 18.64 -12.78 -17.13
C ASP A 54 18.24 -14.26 -17.12
N SER A 55 17.71 -14.75 -16.00
CA SER A 55 17.30 -16.16 -15.81
C SER A 55 16.02 -16.29 -15.01
N GLY A 56 15.45 -17.49 -15.01
CA GLY A 56 14.17 -17.79 -14.38
C GLY A 56 12.97 -17.47 -15.26
N GLU A 57 11.79 -17.43 -14.67
CA GLU A 57 10.51 -17.20 -15.37
C GLU A 57 9.63 -16.26 -14.56
N ILE A 58 8.98 -15.31 -15.24
CA ILE A 58 7.90 -14.50 -14.65
C ILE A 58 6.62 -14.79 -15.41
N ARG A 59 5.55 -15.13 -14.67
CA ARG A 59 4.22 -15.38 -15.23
C ARG A 59 3.23 -14.33 -14.72
N PHE A 60 2.34 -13.94 -15.61
CA PHE A 60 1.19 -13.09 -15.31
C PHE A 60 -0.10 -13.82 -15.71
N ALA A 61 -0.99 -14.07 -14.74
CA ALA A 61 -2.21 -14.86 -14.92
C ALA A 61 -1.95 -16.24 -15.53
N GLY A 62 -0.82 -16.88 -15.16
CA GLY A 62 -0.40 -18.21 -15.64
C GLY A 62 0.39 -18.21 -16.94
N GLU A 63 0.49 -17.08 -17.66
CA GLU A 63 1.20 -16.97 -18.92
C GLU A 63 2.57 -16.30 -18.74
N SER A 64 3.60 -16.82 -19.43
CA SER A 64 4.94 -16.19 -19.42
C SER A 64 4.86 -14.76 -19.96
N ILE A 65 5.39 -13.80 -19.19
CA ILE A 65 5.39 -12.40 -19.64
C ILE A 65 6.26 -12.17 -20.88
N ARG A 66 7.22 -13.04 -21.16
CA ARG A 66 8.05 -12.98 -22.37
C ARG A 66 7.27 -13.37 -23.63
N GLN A 67 6.25 -14.24 -23.49
CA GLN A 67 5.39 -14.66 -24.58
C GLN A 67 4.26 -13.67 -24.87
N LEU A 68 3.89 -12.87 -23.89
CA LEU A 68 2.88 -11.83 -24.04
C LEU A 68 3.44 -10.63 -24.83
N ASP A 69 2.61 -10.04 -25.69
CA ASP A 69 2.93 -8.75 -26.27
C ASP A 69 3.06 -7.70 -25.17
N ALA A 70 4.18 -6.96 -25.15
CA ALA A 70 4.50 -6.01 -24.08
C ALA A 70 3.46 -4.88 -23.94
N ARG A 71 2.81 -4.47 -25.05
CA ARG A 71 1.73 -3.48 -25.03
C ARG A 71 0.50 -4.04 -24.35
N SER A 72 0.09 -5.25 -24.74
CA SER A 72 -1.06 -5.96 -24.18
C SER A 72 -0.88 -6.24 -22.69
N LEU A 73 0.32 -6.65 -22.26
CA LEU A 73 0.68 -6.83 -20.85
C LEU A 73 0.51 -5.53 -20.07
N ARG A 74 1.10 -4.43 -20.56
CA ARG A 74 1.06 -3.12 -19.89
C ARG A 74 -0.34 -2.50 -19.84
N GLN A 75 -1.21 -2.82 -20.77
CA GLN A 75 -2.61 -2.38 -20.76
C GLN A 75 -3.43 -2.99 -19.61
N ARG A 76 -3.03 -4.17 -19.13
CA ARG A 76 -3.64 -4.87 -17.99
C ARG A 76 -3.09 -4.41 -16.64
N MET A 77 -2.06 -3.55 -16.63
CA MET A 77 -1.37 -3.06 -15.45
C MET A 77 -1.43 -1.53 -15.34
N GLY A 78 -1.80 -1.03 -14.18
CA GLY A 78 -1.57 0.37 -13.82
C GLY A 78 -0.18 0.54 -13.21
N TYR A 79 0.52 1.61 -13.52
CA TYR A 79 1.84 1.88 -12.98
C TYR A 79 1.95 3.30 -12.44
N ALA A 80 2.11 3.42 -11.12
CA ALA A 80 2.42 4.68 -10.45
C ALA A 80 3.90 4.72 -10.10
N ILE A 81 4.63 5.63 -10.76
CA ILE A 81 6.08 5.78 -10.60
C ILE A 81 6.44 6.72 -9.45
N GLN A 82 7.62 6.53 -8.87
CA GLN A 82 8.18 7.30 -7.75
C GLN A 82 8.18 8.83 -8.01
N SER A 83 8.53 9.26 -9.21
CA SER A 83 8.51 10.68 -9.62
C SER A 83 7.17 11.03 -10.25
N ILE A 84 6.08 11.07 -9.57
CA ILE A 84 4.69 11.38 -10.03
C ILE A 84 4.47 11.25 -11.57
N GLY A 85 5.44 11.63 -12.39
CA GLY A 85 5.56 11.42 -13.83
C GLY A 85 4.37 11.95 -14.64
N LEU A 86 3.70 12.99 -14.16
CA LEU A 86 2.65 13.65 -14.93
C LEU A 86 3.26 14.38 -16.12
N PHE A 87 2.56 14.37 -17.25
CA PHE A 87 2.93 15.15 -18.41
C PHE A 87 2.75 16.64 -18.11
N PRO A 88 3.83 17.44 -18.00
CA PRO A 88 3.74 18.80 -17.49
C PRO A 88 2.96 19.75 -18.42
N HIS A 89 2.90 19.43 -19.71
CA HIS A 89 2.19 20.22 -20.73
C HIS A 89 0.73 19.81 -20.91
N TRP A 90 0.25 18.83 -20.13
CA TRP A 90 -1.11 18.34 -20.20
C TRP A 90 -1.89 18.72 -18.95
N THR A 91 -3.16 19.00 -19.14
CA THR A 91 -4.07 19.22 -18.02
C THR A 91 -4.27 17.91 -17.22
N VAL A 92 -4.81 18.01 -16.01
CA VAL A 92 -5.21 16.86 -15.18
C VAL A 92 -6.09 15.90 -15.99
N ARG A 93 -7.13 16.42 -16.66
CA ARG A 93 -8.01 15.62 -17.53
C ARG A 93 -7.23 14.82 -18.56
N LYS A 94 -6.29 15.45 -19.27
CA LYS A 94 -5.48 14.76 -20.29
C LYS A 94 -4.54 13.74 -19.69
N ASN A 95 -3.95 14.03 -18.53
CA ASN A 95 -3.10 13.08 -17.81
C ASN A 95 -3.88 11.82 -17.43
N ILE A 96 -5.06 11.95 -16.82
CA ILE A 96 -5.90 10.81 -16.44
C ILE A 96 -6.37 10.04 -17.67
N ALA A 97 -6.80 10.74 -18.73
CA ALA A 97 -7.33 10.14 -19.94
C ALA A 97 -6.28 9.42 -20.83
N THR A 98 -4.99 9.51 -20.51
CA THR A 98 -3.89 9.03 -21.38
C THR A 98 -4.10 7.58 -21.84
N VAL A 99 -4.21 6.67 -20.90
CA VAL A 99 -4.33 5.23 -21.22
C VAL A 99 -5.69 4.90 -21.83
N PRO A 100 -6.84 5.36 -21.30
CA PRO A 100 -8.14 5.18 -21.96
C PRO A 100 -8.19 5.67 -23.41
N VAL A 101 -7.55 6.79 -23.75
CA VAL A 101 -7.46 7.28 -25.14
C VAL A 101 -6.64 6.34 -26.01
N LEU A 102 -5.49 5.83 -25.50
CA LEU A 102 -4.67 4.85 -26.19
C LEU A 102 -5.40 3.53 -26.43
N LEU A 103 -6.35 3.19 -25.56
CA LEU A 103 -7.23 2.02 -25.69
C LEU A 103 -8.44 2.25 -26.59
N GLY A 104 -8.58 3.44 -27.17
CA GLY A 104 -9.69 3.78 -28.06
C GLY A 104 -11.05 3.92 -27.35
N TRP A 105 -11.07 4.21 -26.05
CA TRP A 105 -12.35 4.40 -25.33
C TRP A 105 -13.09 5.61 -25.87
N SER A 106 -14.43 5.50 -25.92
CA SER A 106 -15.30 6.63 -26.28
C SER A 106 -15.14 7.79 -25.29
N ARG A 107 -15.33 9.02 -25.77
CA ARG A 107 -15.27 10.24 -24.95
C ARG A 107 -16.25 10.19 -23.76
N ALA A 108 -17.43 9.60 -23.96
CA ALA A 108 -18.42 9.43 -22.90
C ALA A 108 -17.89 8.53 -21.79
N LYS A 109 -17.34 7.34 -22.13
CA LYS A 109 -16.76 6.38 -21.18
C LYS A 109 -15.57 6.99 -20.43
N ILE A 110 -14.71 7.77 -21.11
CA ILE A 110 -13.58 8.45 -20.48
C ILE A 110 -14.07 9.48 -19.44
N ASN A 111 -15.07 10.28 -19.79
CA ASN A 111 -15.61 11.29 -18.86
C ASN A 111 -16.25 10.64 -17.64
N GLU A 112 -17.07 9.61 -17.80
CA GLU A 112 -17.66 8.84 -16.71
C GLU A 112 -16.57 8.27 -15.79
N ARG A 113 -15.54 7.67 -16.39
CA ARG A 113 -14.40 7.13 -15.62
C ARG A 113 -13.66 8.19 -14.84
N ILE A 114 -13.39 9.35 -15.44
CA ILE A 114 -12.76 10.50 -14.76
C ILE A 114 -13.60 10.92 -13.56
N THR A 115 -14.92 11.12 -13.73
CA THR A 115 -15.81 11.50 -12.62
C THR A 115 -15.74 10.47 -11.47
N THR A 116 -15.78 9.18 -11.78
CA THR A 116 -15.62 8.10 -10.79
C THR A 116 -14.29 8.21 -10.03
N LEU A 117 -13.17 8.45 -10.75
CA LEU A 117 -11.83 8.55 -10.15
C LEU A 117 -11.67 9.82 -9.32
N LEU A 118 -12.27 10.94 -9.71
CA LEU A 118 -12.24 12.15 -8.90
C LEU A 118 -12.94 11.93 -7.54
N ALA A 119 -14.11 11.32 -7.56
CA ALA A 119 -14.85 10.99 -6.34
C ALA A 119 -14.06 9.98 -5.47
N LEU A 120 -13.47 8.95 -6.10
CA LEU A 120 -12.70 7.90 -5.42
C LEU A 120 -11.45 8.45 -4.72
N LEU A 121 -10.77 9.44 -5.32
CA LEU A 121 -9.51 10.00 -4.85
C LEU A 121 -9.67 11.38 -4.17
N ASN A 122 -10.89 11.76 -3.88
CA ASN A 122 -11.23 13.06 -3.28
C ASN A 122 -10.53 14.24 -4.00
N LEU A 123 -10.71 14.28 -5.33
CA LEU A 123 -10.18 15.33 -6.20
C LEU A 123 -11.34 16.19 -6.72
N ASP A 124 -11.23 17.50 -6.57
CA ASP A 124 -12.22 18.45 -7.07
C ASP A 124 -12.27 18.50 -8.59
N GLU A 125 -13.44 18.60 -9.17
CA GLU A 125 -13.65 18.68 -10.62
C GLU A 125 -12.97 19.92 -11.24
N HIS A 126 -12.90 21.03 -10.51
CA HIS A 126 -12.26 22.26 -10.97
C HIS A 126 -10.77 22.07 -11.28
N LEU A 127 -10.11 21.03 -10.74
CA LEU A 127 -8.71 20.69 -11.02
C LEU A 127 -8.51 20.15 -12.44
N LEU A 128 -9.54 19.63 -13.09
CA LEU A 128 -9.43 18.96 -14.39
C LEU A 128 -8.78 19.79 -15.50
N ASN A 129 -8.94 21.10 -15.45
CA ASN A 129 -8.38 22.02 -16.44
C ASN A 129 -7.02 22.60 -16.01
N ARG A 130 -6.55 22.26 -14.80
CA ARG A 130 -5.26 22.71 -14.30
C ARG A 130 -4.11 21.87 -14.86
N TYR A 131 -2.91 22.45 -14.86
CA TYR A 131 -1.66 21.78 -15.19
C TYR A 131 -0.96 21.29 -13.93
N PRO A 132 -0.04 20.29 -14.02
CA PRO A 132 0.67 19.76 -12.84
C PRO A 132 1.32 20.83 -11.95
N HIS A 133 1.97 21.83 -12.52
CA HIS A 133 2.62 22.92 -11.77
C HIS A 133 1.65 23.81 -10.97
N GLN A 134 0.34 23.70 -11.20
CA GLN A 134 -0.71 24.44 -10.49
C GLN A 134 -1.33 23.62 -9.35
N LEU A 135 -0.82 22.43 -9.09
CA LEU A 135 -1.29 21.48 -8.09
C LEU A 135 -0.31 21.38 -6.94
N SER A 136 -0.83 21.14 -5.72
CA SER A 136 0.02 20.70 -4.60
C SER A 136 0.63 19.33 -4.88
N GLY A 137 1.72 18.96 -4.19
CA GLY A 137 2.37 17.65 -4.33
C GLY A 137 1.38 16.49 -4.10
N GLY A 138 0.53 16.58 -3.07
CA GLY A 138 -0.51 15.58 -2.80
C GLY A 138 -1.57 15.48 -3.90
N GLN A 139 -1.99 16.62 -4.49
CA GLN A 139 -2.89 16.62 -5.64
C GLN A 139 -2.25 15.97 -6.86
N GLN A 140 -0.97 16.30 -7.15
CA GLN A 140 -0.24 15.67 -8.25
C GLN A 140 -0.15 14.15 -8.07
N GLN A 141 0.12 13.69 -6.85
CA GLN A 141 0.21 12.25 -6.53
C GLN A 141 -1.12 11.55 -6.75
N ARG A 142 -2.24 12.13 -6.25
CA ARG A 142 -3.59 11.59 -6.49
C ARG A 142 -3.93 11.53 -7.98
N VAL A 143 -3.54 12.53 -8.76
CA VAL A 143 -3.71 12.52 -10.23
C VAL A 143 -2.85 11.41 -10.87
N GLY A 144 -1.64 11.16 -10.37
CA GLY A 144 -0.78 10.05 -10.80
C GLY A 144 -1.44 8.69 -10.54
N VAL A 145 -2.03 8.51 -9.36
CA VAL A 145 -2.81 7.31 -9.01
C VAL A 145 -4.07 7.20 -9.87
N ALA A 146 -4.81 8.32 -10.08
CA ALA A 146 -5.96 8.34 -10.98
C ALA A 146 -5.60 7.88 -12.40
N ARG A 147 -4.47 8.35 -12.93
CA ARG A 147 -3.97 7.93 -14.26
C ARG A 147 -3.64 6.43 -14.29
N ALA A 148 -3.01 5.90 -13.25
CA ALA A 148 -2.68 4.47 -13.16
C ALA A 148 -3.95 3.60 -13.10
N LEU A 149 -5.02 4.09 -12.46
CA LEU A 149 -6.31 3.41 -12.34
C LEU A 149 -7.25 3.63 -13.53
N ALA A 150 -6.95 4.57 -14.43
CA ALA A 150 -7.89 5.07 -15.43
C ALA A 150 -8.40 3.98 -16.39
N ALA A 151 -7.51 3.07 -16.80
CA ALA A 151 -7.84 1.99 -17.74
C ALA A 151 -8.48 0.75 -17.07
N ASP A 152 -8.82 0.83 -15.78
CA ASP A 152 -9.36 -0.29 -15.01
C ASP A 152 -8.44 -1.53 -14.98
N PRO A 153 -7.17 -1.38 -14.57
CA PRO A 153 -6.18 -2.45 -14.64
C PRO A 153 -6.49 -3.59 -13.66
N GLU A 154 -6.03 -4.81 -14.01
CA GLU A 154 -6.12 -5.99 -13.15
C GLU A 154 -5.13 -5.91 -11.97
N VAL A 155 -3.97 -5.30 -12.22
CA VAL A 155 -2.91 -5.12 -11.23
C VAL A 155 -2.46 -3.66 -11.19
N LEU A 156 -2.25 -3.13 -9.98
CA LEU A 156 -1.66 -1.83 -9.76
C LEU A 156 -0.25 -2.00 -9.20
N LEU A 157 0.74 -1.51 -9.93
CA LEU A 157 2.14 -1.46 -9.54
C LEU A 157 2.48 -0.05 -9.04
N MET A 158 3.08 0.07 -7.86
CA MET A 158 3.37 1.35 -7.24
C MET A 158 4.81 1.39 -6.71
N ASP A 159 5.63 2.32 -7.22
CA ASP A 159 7.02 2.49 -6.81
C ASP A 159 7.13 3.72 -5.90
N GLU A 160 7.26 3.52 -4.59
CA GLU A 160 7.34 4.56 -3.54
C GLU A 160 6.30 5.69 -3.68
N PRO A 161 4.99 5.35 -3.76
CA PRO A 161 3.96 6.32 -4.15
C PRO A 161 3.71 7.40 -3.10
N PHE A 162 4.21 7.25 -1.87
CA PHE A 162 3.95 8.18 -0.76
C PHE A 162 5.19 8.97 -0.33
N GLY A 163 6.37 8.66 -0.88
CA GLY A 163 7.66 9.17 -0.40
C GLY A 163 7.82 10.70 -0.45
N ALA A 164 7.14 11.39 -1.37
CA ALA A 164 7.21 12.84 -1.52
C ALA A 164 6.10 13.62 -0.79
N LEU A 165 5.28 12.93 0.03
CA LEU A 165 4.12 13.53 0.71
C LEU A 165 4.44 13.91 2.15
N ASP A 166 3.83 15.00 2.62
CA ASP A 166 3.77 15.32 4.04
C ASP A 166 2.98 14.25 4.82
N PRO A 167 3.20 14.09 6.13
CA PRO A 167 2.59 13.01 6.92
C PRO A 167 1.06 12.99 6.88
N VAL A 168 0.39 14.15 6.87
CA VAL A 168 -1.08 14.24 6.87
C VAL A 168 -1.64 13.77 5.53
N THR A 169 -1.12 14.31 4.43
CA THR A 169 -1.52 13.92 3.07
C THR A 169 -1.23 12.44 2.79
N ARG A 170 -0.09 11.94 3.30
CA ARG A 170 0.29 10.53 3.19
C ARG A 170 -0.74 9.63 3.85
N GLY A 171 -1.10 9.89 5.12
CA GLY A 171 -2.10 9.10 5.84
C GLY A 171 -3.46 9.07 5.11
N VAL A 172 -3.93 10.22 4.60
CA VAL A 172 -5.17 10.28 3.84
C VAL A 172 -5.10 9.40 2.58
N LEU A 173 -4.00 9.48 1.82
CA LEU A 173 -3.86 8.71 0.58
C LEU A 173 -3.71 7.20 0.85
N GLN A 174 -3.04 6.80 1.93
CA GLN A 174 -2.96 5.40 2.36
C GLN A 174 -4.35 4.84 2.68
N GLN A 175 -5.18 5.56 3.42
CA GLN A 175 -6.56 5.15 3.71
C GLN A 175 -7.40 5.03 2.43
N GLU A 176 -7.26 5.97 1.49
CA GLU A 176 -7.93 5.88 0.19
C GLU A 176 -7.46 4.66 -0.62
N MET A 177 -6.16 4.32 -0.58
CA MET A 177 -5.64 3.12 -1.25
C MET A 177 -6.20 1.83 -0.64
N LEU A 178 -6.30 1.74 0.69
CA LEU A 178 -6.96 0.62 1.36
C LEU A 178 -8.44 0.52 0.97
N ARG A 179 -9.14 1.65 0.91
CA ARG A 179 -10.54 1.70 0.47
C ARG A 179 -10.70 1.22 -0.96
N ILE A 180 -9.84 1.69 -1.88
CA ILE A 180 -9.82 1.26 -3.29
C ILE A 180 -9.59 -0.25 -3.37
N HIS A 181 -8.62 -0.76 -2.65
CA HIS A 181 -8.29 -2.18 -2.61
C HIS A 181 -9.48 -3.02 -2.13
N ARG A 182 -10.09 -2.67 -0.98
CA ARG A 182 -11.26 -3.37 -0.41
C ARG A 182 -12.47 -3.36 -1.35
N LEU A 183 -12.77 -2.22 -1.99
CA LEU A 183 -13.93 -2.08 -2.87
C LEU A 183 -13.74 -2.75 -4.22
N SER A 184 -12.52 -2.77 -4.75
CA SER A 184 -12.25 -3.27 -6.11
C SER A 184 -11.71 -4.68 -6.17
N GLY A 185 -11.18 -5.23 -5.06
CA GLY A 185 -10.52 -6.53 -5.02
C GLY A 185 -9.30 -6.64 -5.97
N ARG A 186 -8.67 -5.50 -6.31
CA ARG A 186 -7.54 -5.50 -7.24
C ARG A 186 -6.27 -5.98 -6.58
N THR A 187 -5.43 -6.62 -7.36
CA THR A 187 -4.08 -6.96 -6.94
C THR A 187 -3.21 -5.70 -6.92
N ILE A 188 -2.53 -5.43 -5.83
CA ILE A 188 -1.61 -4.29 -5.69
C ILE A 188 -0.24 -4.82 -5.31
N VAL A 189 0.81 -4.35 -6.02
CA VAL A 189 2.20 -4.55 -5.63
C VAL A 189 2.81 -3.18 -5.39
N LEU A 190 3.18 -2.92 -4.16
CA LEU A 190 3.74 -1.65 -3.72
C LEU A 190 5.17 -1.84 -3.26
N VAL A 191 6.05 -0.95 -3.70
CA VAL A 191 7.43 -0.84 -3.20
C VAL A 191 7.51 0.32 -2.23
N THR A 192 8.08 0.09 -1.07
CA THR A 192 8.41 1.14 -0.09
C THR A 192 9.65 0.77 0.74
N HIS A 193 10.25 1.75 1.37
CA HIS A 193 11.25 1.59 2.43
C HIS A 193 10.69 1.96 3.82
N ASP A 194 9.44 2.42 3.87
CA ASP A 194 8.76 2.83 5.09
C ASP A 194 8.03 1.62 5.71
N ILE A 195 8.42 1.29 6.94
CA ILE A 195 7.89 0.13 7.67
C ILE A 195 6.42 0.37 8.06
N ASP A 196 6.08 1.58 8.48
CA ASP A 196 4.72 1.91 8.92
C ASP A 196 3.74 1.86 7.74
N GLU A 197 4.18 2.25 6.52
CA GLU A 197 3.40 2.05 5.28
C GLU A 197 3.14 0.57 5.02
N ALA A 198 4.19 -0.26 5.10
CA ALA A 198 4.07 -1.69 4.85
C ALA A 198 3.15 -2.36 5.86
N LEU A 199 3.27 -2.03 7.16
CA LEU A 199 2.42 -2.57 8.22
C LEU A 199 0.95 -2.16 8.06
N THR A 200 0.70 -0.94 7.58
CA THR A 200 -0.66 -0.39 7.41
C THR A 200 -1.39 -0.96 6.19
N LEU A 201 -0.66 -1.18 5.09
CA LEU A 201 -1.27 -1.44 3.78
C LEU A 201 -1.27 -2.90 3.38
N ALA A 202 -0.30 -3.70 3.85
CA ALA A 202 -0.05 -5.01 3.31
C ALA A 202 -0.97 -6.10 3.88
N ASP A 203 -1.52 -6.93 3.00
CA ASP A 203 -1.96 -8.28 3.37
C ASP A 203 -0.72 -9.15 3.63
N ARG A 204 0.33 -8.97 2.79
CA ARG A 204 1.62 -9.65 2.93
C ARG A 204 2.79 -8.71 2.61
N ILE A 205 3.80 -8.78 3.46
CA ILE A 205 5.09 -8.08 3.28
C ILE A 205 6.12 -9.08 2.76
N VAL A 206 6.91 -8.65 1.77
CA VAL A 206 8.09 -9.34 1.26
C VAL A 206 9.30 -8.48 1.58
N LEU A 207 10.03 -8.85 2.62
CA LEU A 207 11.25 -8.14 3.02
C LEU A 207 12.42 -8.60 2.16
N MET A 208 13.02 -7.66 1.45
CA MET A 208 14.14 -7.88 0.56
C MET A 208 15.42 -7.22 1.07
N ASP A 209 16.53 -7.92 0.92
CA ASP A 209 17.88 -7.39 1.15
C ASP A 209 18.85 -7.97 0.13
N ASN A 210 19.77 -7.14 -0.38
CA ASN A 210 20.83 -7.54 -1.32
C ASN A 210 20.37 -8.38 -2.53
N GLY A 211 19.14 -8.12 -3.02
CA GLY A 211 18.55 -8.79 -4.19
C GLY A 211 17.83 -10.10 -3.86
N GLU A 212 17.70 -10.47 -2.60
CA GLU A 212 17.09 -11.72 -2.15
C GLU A 212 15.88 -11.45 -1.23
N ILE A 213 14.95 -12.41 -1.14
CA ILE A 213 13.87 -12.39 -0.14
C ILE A 213 14.44 -12.93 1.18
N VAL A 214 14.46 -12.10 2.22
CA VAL A 214 14.89 -12.50 3.56
C VAL A 214 13.77 -13.21 4.30
N GLN A 215 12.57 -12.60 4.29
CA GLN A 215 11.35 -13.16 4.89
C GLN A 215 10.13 -12.60 4.18
N GLN A 216 9.08 -13.40 4.10
CA GLN A 216 7.76 -12.96 3.64
C GLN A 216 6.69 -13.53 4.55
N GLY A 217 5.59 -12.79 4.72
CA GLY A 217 4.47 -13.20 5.57
C GLY A 217 3.52 -12.04 5.86
N ARG A 218 2.49 -12.29 6.64
CA ARG A 218 1.60 -11.25 7.15
C ARG A 218 2.38 -10.27 8.05
N PRO A 219 1.98 -9.01 8.16
CA PRO A 219 2.62 -8.02 9.02
C PRO A 219 2.90 -8.53 10.44
N VAL A 220 1.91 -9.18 11.06
CA VAL A 220 2.03 -9.76 12.40
C VAL A 220 3.12 -10.83 12.49
N GLU A 221 3.27 -11.68 11.46
CA GLU A 221 4.26 -12.76 11.45
C GLU A 221 5.69 -12.22 11.42
N LEU A 222 5.94 -11.15 10.63
CA LEU A 222 7.27 -10.53 10.58
C LEU A 222 7.65 -9.87 11.90
N LEU A 223 6.68 -9.32 12.64
CA LEU A 223 6.90 -8.71 13.95
C LEU A 223 7.05 -9.73 15.07
N THR A 224 6.25 -10.83 15.07
CA THR A 224 6.22 -11.79 16.19
C THR A 224 7.19 -12.96 16.00
N GLN A 225 7.51 -13.31 14.73
CA GLN A 225 8.32 -14.46 14.35
C GLN A 225 9.42 -14.08 13.35
N PRO A 226 10.30 -13.12 13.70
CA PRO A 226 11.40 -12.73 12.81
C PRO A 226 12.35 -13.89 12.57
N LYS A 227 12.64 -14.20 11.29
CA LYS A 227 13.47 -15.33 10.85
C LYS A 227 14.89 -15.26 11.38
N ASN A 228 15.43 -14.04 11.53
CA ASN A 228 16.81 -13.80 11.99
C ASN A 228 16.95 -12.41 12.63
N ASP A 229 18.16 -12.09 13.11
CA ASP A 229 18.43 -10.80 13.75
C ASP A 229 18.32 -9.61 12.79
N PHE A 230 18.64 -9.79 11.50
CA PHE A 230 18.44 -8.73 10.50
C PHE A 230 16.97 -8.30 10.42
N VAL A 231 16.03 -9.25 10.34
CA VAL A 231 14.59 -8.95 10.31
C VAL A 231 14.16 -8.24 11.60
N ARG A 232 14.63 -8.74 12.75
CA ARG A 232 14.35 -8.15 14.07
C ARG A 232 14.87 -6.71 14.17
N ASP A 233 16.07 -6.47 13.70
CA ASP A 233 16.69 -5.13 13.74
C ASP A 233 16.08 -4.19 12.72
N PHE A 234 15.70 -4.69 11.55
CA PHE A 234 15.02 -3.92 10.51
C PHE A 234 13.69 -3.35 11.01
N PHE A 235 12.90 -4.16 11.72
CA PHE A 235 11.65 -3.69 12.33
C PHE A 235 11.84 -2.94 13.66
N GLY A 236 13.07 -2.79 14.15
CA GLY A 236 13.42 -2.05 15.37
C GLY A 236 13.01 -2.79 16.64
N ARG A 237 13.99 -3.40 17.32
CA ARG A 237 13.76 -4.22 18.55
C ARG A 237 12.94 -3.51 19.61
N SER A 238 13.20 -2.22 19.83
CA SER A 238 12.51 -1.40 20.83
C SER A 238 11.11 -0.95 20.40
N GLU A 239 10.80 -0.97 19.11
CA GLU A 239 9.54 -0.47 18.55
C GLU A 239 8.51 -1.56 18.24
N MET A 240 8.92 -2.83 18.27
CA MET A 240 8.07 -3.96 17.88
C MET A 240 6.72 -3.97 18.63
N GLY A 241 6.74 -3.70 19.94
CA GLY A 241 5.51 -3.62 20.74
C GLY A 241 4.56 -2.52 20.26
N VAL A 242 5.10 -1.35 19.96
CA VAL A 242 4.32 -0.20 19.48
C VAL A 242 3.80 -0.47 18.05
N ARG A 243 4.59 -1.12 17.21
CA ARG A 243 4.19 -1.51 15.86
C ARG A 243 3.11 -2.59 15.84
N LEU A 244 3.13 -3.54 16.79
CA LEU A 244 2.04 -4.48 16.97
C LEU A 244 0.71 -3.79 17.28
N LEU A 245 0.74 -2.73 18.10
CA LEU A 245 -0.46 -1.94 18.39
C LEU A 245 -1.01 -1.19 17.16
N SER A 246 -0.20 -0.96 16.12
CA SER A 246 -0.69 -0.34 14.89
C SER A 246 -1.45 -1.31 13.99
N LEU A 247 -1.36 -2.61 14.22
CA LEU A 247 -2.08 -3.64 13.45
C LEU A 247 -3.51 -3.86 13.94
N GLU A 248 -3.86 -3.37 15.14
CA GLU A 248 -5.16 -3.59 15.76
C GLU A 248 -5.94 -2.30 15.95
N GLN A 249 -7.26 -2.40 15.75
CA GLN A 249 -8.17 -1.28 15.96
C GLN A 249 -8.75 -1.28 17.37
N VAL A 250 -9.01 -0.10 17.89
CA VAL A 250 -9.64 0.14 19.20
C VAL A 250 -10.95 -0.66 19.34
N GLY A 251 -11.78 -0.68 18.30
CA GLY A 251 -13.07 -1.36 18.30
C GLY A 251 -13.02 -2.87 18.58
N ASN A 252 -11.85 -3.52 18.33
CA ASN A 252 -11.65 -4.94 18.61
C ASN A 252 -11.27 -5.20 20.08
N ALA A 253 -10.72 -4.20 20.78
CA ALA A 253 -10.23 -4.33 22.15
C ALA A 253 -11.15 -3.68 23.20
N VAL A 254 -12.21 -2.97 22.76
CA VAL A 254 -13.12 -2.26 23.64
C VAL A 254 -13.98 -3.22 24.47
N ARG A 255 -14.18 -2.92 25.75
CA ARG A 255 -15.14 -3.61 26.62
C ARG A 255 -16.53 -3.02 26.37
N ARG A 256 -17.31 -3.72 25.58
CA ARG A 256 -18.65 -3.30 25.16
C ARG A 256 -19.63 -3.24 26.32
N GLY A 257 -20.54 -2.27 26.28
CA GLY A 257 -21.59 -2.12 27.28
C GLY A 257 -21.16 -1.41 28.57
N GLU A 258 -19.87 -1.11 28.72
CA GLU A 258 -19.38 -0.23 29.77
C GLU A 258 -19.54 1.23 29.36
N TRP A 259 -19.76 2.10 30.32
CA TRP A 259 -19.90 3.55 30.07
C TRP A 259 -18.89 4.35 30.90
N LEU A 260 -18.31 5.37 30.28
CA LEU A 260 -17.38 6.31 30.91
C LEU A 260 -17.67 7.72 30.38
N ALA A 261 -17.79 8.68 31.30
CA ALA A 261 -17.87 10.08 30.95
C ALA A 261 -16.51 10.60 30.48
N GLY A 262 -16.50 11.45 29.47
CA GLY A 262 -15.29 12.08 28.96
C GLY A 262 -15.32 12.24 27.44
N GLU A 263 -14.26 12.81 26.89
CA GLU A 263 -14.08 12.94 25.44
C GLU A 263 -13.79 11.58 24.81
N PRO A 264 -14.65 11.06 23.92
CA PRO A 264 -14.47 9.73 23.37
C PRO A 264 -13.41 9.69 22.26
N ILE A 265 -12.91 8.48 22.00
CA ILE A 265 -12.09 8.18 20.84
C ILE A 265 -12.87 7.29 19.87
N ALA A 266 -12.55 7.36 18.55
CA ALA A 266 -13.22 6.56 17.55
C ALA A 266 -12.74 5.09 17.56
N ALA A 267 -13.66 4.15 17.38
CA ALA A 267 -13.36 2.70 17.30
C ALA A 267 -12.45 2.32 16.14
N GLY A 268 -12.42 3.12 15.06
CA GLY A 268 -11.55 2.92 13.90
C GLY A 268 -10.08 3.33 14.09
N LEU A 269 -9.73 4.00 15.20
CA LEU A 269 -8.33 4.31 15.54
C LEU A 269 -7.54 3.02 15.82
N THR A 270 -6.22 3.07 15.62
CA THR A 270 -5.34 1.97 16.04
C THR A 270 -5.12 1.99 17.55
N LEU A 271 -4.72 0.85 18.12
CA LEU A 271 -4.31 0.80 19.53
C LEU A 271 -3.05 1.64 19.79
N ARG A 272 -2.20 1.85 18.77
CA ARG A 272 -1.08 2.80 18.83
C ARG A 272 -1.56 4.25 19.02
N ASP A 273 -2.61 4.65 18.30
CA ASP A 273 -3.22 5.97 18.49
C ASP A 273 -3.84 6.10 19.87
N ALA A 274 -4.54 5.06 20.33
CA ALA A 274 -5.09 5.01 21.68
C ALA A 274 -4.02 5.10 22.77
N LEU A 275 -2.86 4.44 22.60
CA LEU A 275 -1.71 4.57 23.51
C LEU A 275 -1.28 6.03 23.62
N SER A 276 -1.20 6.76 22.52
CA SER A 276 -0.88 8.18 22.51
C SER A 276 -1.92 9.01 23.27
N GLN A 277 -3.22 8.67 23.14
CA GLN A 277 -4.31 9.33 23.88
C GLN A 277 -4.24 9.04 25.40
N PHE A 278 -3.95 7.81 25.80
CA PHE A 278 -3.74 7.45 27.21
C PHE A 278 -2.64 8.30 27.85
N ILE A 279 -1.49 8.42 27.16
CA ILE A 279 -0.34 9.18 27.64
C ILE A 279 -0.66 10.68 27.68
N ALA A 280 -1.24 11.23 26.59
CA ALA A 280 -1.55 12.66 26.50
C ALA A 280 -2.58 13.12 27.53
N ARG A 281 -3.57 12.28 27.86
CA ARG A 281 -4.64 12.59 28.81
C ARG A 281 -4.31 12.16 30.25
N GLY A 282 -3.24 11.41 30.48
CA GLY A 282 -2.85 10.91 31.79
C GLY A 282 -3.92 10.01 32.44
N THR A 283 -4.62 9.20 31.64
CA THR A 283 -5.72 8.32 32.09
C THR A 283 -5.42 6.88 31.75
N ASP A 284 -6.05 5.95 32.46
CA ASP A 284 -6.00 4.51 32.21
C ASP A 284 -7.24 3.98 31.49
N ARG A 285 -8.23 4.86 31.20
CA ARG A 285 -9.50 4.51 30.58
C ARG A 285 -9.91 5.56 29.55
N LEU A 286 -10.42 5.10 28.38
CA LEU A 286 -10.92 5.97 27.33
C LEU A 286 -12.33 5.52 26.91
N PRO A 287 -13.33 6.40 26.85
CA PRO A 287 -14.60 6.08 26.24
C PRO A 287 -14.44 5.96 24.74
N VAL A 288 -15.17 5.02 24.12
CA VAL A 288 -15.08 4.70 22.70
C VAL A 288 -16.44 4.84 22.03
N ILE A 289 -16.47 5.47 20.87
CA ILE A 289 -17.66 5.59 19.99
C ILE A 289 -17.42 4.87 18.67
N ASP A 290 -18.54 4.45 18.08
CA ASP A 290 -18.56 3.89 16.72
C ASP A 290 -18.58 4.98 15.63
N ASP A 291 -18.68 4.56 14.35
CA ASP A 291 -18.73 5.46 13.19
C ASP A 291 -20.02 6.30 13.12
N GLN A 292 -21.04 5.96 13.93
CA GLN A 292 -22.30 6.69 14.06
C GLN A 292 -22.35 7.59 15.31
N GLU A 293 -21.18 7.80 15.94
CA GLU A 293 -21.00 8.57 17.18
C GLU A 293 -21.79 7.97 18.38
N GLN A 294 -22.14 6.66 18.33
CA GLN A 294 -22.81 6.00 19.42
C GLN A 294 -21.78 5.39 20.40
N PRO A 295 -22.04 5.43 21.72
CA PRO A 295 -21.17 4.80 22.71
C PRO A 295 -21.03 3.30 22.45
N LEU A 296 -19.80 2.84 22.23
CA LEU A 296 -19.47 1.43 22.01
C LEU A 296 -19.04 0.72 23.31
N GLY A 297 -18.32 1.43 24.17
CA GLY A 297 -17.79 0.90 25.42
C GLY A 297 -16.59 1.69 25.94
N VAL A 298 -15.73 1.01 26.71
CA VAL A 298 -14.53 1.58 27.33
C VAL A 298 -13.30 0.76 26.93
N LEU A 299 -12.23 1.45 26.54
CA LEU A 299 -10.91 0.85 26.35
C LEU A 299 -10.05 1.12 27.60
N TYR A 300 -9.41 0.10 28.13
CA TYR A 300 -8.49 0.20 29.26
C TYR A 300 -7.04 0.09 28.80
N PHE A 301 -6.14 0.86 29.43
CA PHE A 301 -4.71 0.79 29.16
C PHE A 301 -4.14 -0.65 29.29
N GLY A 302 -4.61 -1.39 30.29
CA GLY A 302 -4.21 -2.79 30.50
C GLY A 302 -4.62 -3.75 29.37
N ASP A 303 -5.64 -3.40 28.59
CA ASP A 303 -6.09 -4.25 27.47
C ASP A 303 -5.12 -4.17 26.28
N LEU A 304 -4.29 -3.12 26.18
CA LEU A 304 -3.21 -3.04 25.18
C LEU A 304 -2.18 -4.17 25.33
N LEU A 305 -1.97 -4.67 26.56
CA LEU A 305 -0.97 -5.73 26.86
C LEU A 305 -1.48 -7.14 26.51
N ARG A 306 -2.80 -7.35 26.41
CA ARG A 306 -3.42 -8.65 26.17
C ARG A 306 -3.46 -9.05 24.71
N GLN A 307 -3.19 -8.13 23.81
CA GLN A 307 -3.30 -8.34 22.35
C GLN A 307 -2.32 -9.38 21.79
N ARG A 308 -1.22 -9.68 22.48
CA ARG A 308 -0.22 -10.65 22.03
C ARG A 308 -0.81 -12.07 21.88
N GLU A 309 -1.76 -12.45 22.72
CA GLU A 309 -2.40 -13.77 22.68
C GLU A 309 -3.42 -13.86 21.53
N ALA A 310 -4.17 -12.80 21.28
CA ALA A 310 -5.16 -12.75 20.20
C ALA A 310 -4.52 -12.78 18.79
N LEU A 311 -3.38 -12.10 18.60
CA LEU A 311 -2.66 -12.06 17.32
C LEU A 311 -1.98 -13.39 16.97
N THR A 312 -1.63 -14.21 17.97
CA THR A 312 -0.99 -15.53 17.76
C THR A 312 -2.00 -16.66 17.56
N CYS A 313 -3.27 -16.51 17.99
CA CYS A 313 -4.32 -17.53 17.88
C CYS A 313 -5.20 -17.40 16.62
N ALA A 314 -5.07 -16.36 15.83
CA ALA A 314 -5.81 -16.12 14.58
C ALA A 314 -5.10 -16.68 13.33
N GLY A 315 -4.45 -17.86 13.45
CA GLY A 315 -3.74 -18.60 12.40
C GLY A 315 -4.50 -19.81 11.90
#